data_8f429572b712c127a3001f950c80655d
#
_entry.id   8f429572b712c127a3001f950c80655d
#
_cell.length_a   1.000
_cell.length_b   1.000
_cell.length_c   1.000
_cell.angle_alpha   90.00
_cell.angle_beta   90.00
_cell.angle_gamma   90.00
#
_symmetry.space_group_name_H-M   'P 1'
#
loop_
_entity.id
_entity.type
_entity.pdbx_description
1 polymer ?
#
loop_
_entity_poly.entity_id
_entity_poly.type
_entity_poly.pdbx_seq_one_letter_code
_entity_poly.pdbx_strand_id
1 'polypeptide(L)'
;MAWAVAECSPAEIDVLNIRRACLVAMRRAVEVLSPAAEALVIDYRRLPDLALPQTPITKGDALSWSIGAASILAKIARDAYMTAADARHPGYGFARHKGYGTPEHLEALARLGPCALHRRSYAPVRAAMGDEPVQGELGV
;
A
#
# COMPACT_ATOMS: atom_id res chain seq x y z
N MET A 1 20.02 -5.52 -14.68
CA MET A 1 18.84 -5.84 -13.84
C MET A 1 18.02 -4.56 -13.69
N ALA A 2 16.71 -4.63 -13.99
CA ALA A 2 15.80 -3.48 -13.84
C ALA A 2 14.90 -3.69 -12.60
N TRP A 3 14.57 -2.61 -11.92
CA TRP A 3 13.59 -2.61 -10.85
C TRP A 3 12.83 -1.28 -10.87
N ALA A 4 11.61 -1.29 -10.37
CA ALA A 4 10.78 -0.11 -10.21
C ALA A 4 9.87 -0.26 -9.00
N VAL A 5 9.52 0.85 -8.40
CA VAL A 5 8.51 0.93 -7.33
C VAL A 5 7.48 1.98 -7.71
N ALA A 6 6.23 1.66 -7.50
CA ALA A 6 5.13 2.60 -7.70
C ALA A 6 4.16 2.51 -6.52
N GLU A 7 3.41 3.57 -6.33
CA GLU A 7 2.48 3.71 -5.20
C GLU A 7 1.13 4.27 -5.63
N CYS A 8 0.13 4.09 -4.79
CA CYS A 8 -1.13 4.82 -4.83
C CYS A 8 -1.23 5.70 -3.59
N SER A 9 -1.69 6.93 -3.79
CA SER A 9 -1.96 7.86 -2.71
C SER A 9 -3.14 7.41 -1.84
N PRO A 10 -3.26 7.91 -0.60
CA PRO A 10 -4.41 7.64 0.25
C PRO A 10 -5.75 7.95 -0.43
N ALA A 11 -5.84 9.05 -1.17
CA ALA A 11 -7.04 9.44 -1.91
C ALA A 11 -7.40 8.44 -3.03
N GLU A 12 -6.40 7.94 -3.78
CA GLU A 12 -6.63 6.88 -4.77
C GLU A 12 -7.10 5.59 -4.11
N ILE A 13 -6.56 5.23 -2.94
CA ILE A 13 -6.98 4.04 -2.21
C ILE A 13 -8.43 4.19 -1.72
N ASP A 14 -8.83 5.38 -1.28
CA ASP A 14 -10.20 5.66 -0.84
C ASP A 14 -11.22 5.50 -2.00
N VAL A 15 -10.83 5.85 -3.22
CA VAL A 15 -11.67 5.68 -4.43
C VAL A 15 -11.66 4.23 -4.94
N LEU A 16 -10.50 3.61 -5.01
CA LEU A 16 -10.31 2.31 -5.66
C LEU A 16 -10.58 1.12 -4.73
N ASN A 17 -10.52 1.30 -3.43
CA ASN A 17 -10.24 0.35 -2.35
C ASN A 17 -8.81 -0.23 -2.40
N ILE A 18 -8.35 -0.81 -1.28
CA ILE A 18 -6.96 -1.28 -1.13
C ILE A 18 -6.61 -2.39 -2.13
N ARG A 19 -7.55 -3.30 -2.44
CA ARG A 19 -7.29 -4.43 -3.35
C ARG A 19 -7.01 -3.94 -4.77
N ARG A 20 -7.83 -3.02 -5.28
CA ARG A 20 -7.64 -2.42 -6.61
C ARG A 20 -6.41 -1.51 -6.65
N ALA A 21 -6.18 -0.72 -5.61
CA ALA A 21 -5.01 0.15 -5.52
C ALA A 21 -3.69 -0.65 -5.57
N CYS A 22 -3.62 -1.83 -4.93
CA CYS A 22 -2.46 -2.71 -5.05
C CYS A 22 -2.21 -3.14 -6.51
N LEU A 23 -3.25 -3.55 -7.24
CA LEU A 23 -3.12 -3.94 -8.65
C LEU A 23 -2.68 -2.76 -9.54
N VAL A 24 -3.21 -1.57 -9.29
CA VAL A 24 -2.81 -0.34 -10.00
C VAL A 24 -1.34 0.00 -9.71
N ALA A 25 -0.89 -0.07 -8.46
CA ALA A 25 0.50 0.19 -8.12
C ALA A 25 1.44 -0.84 -8.77
N MET A 26 1.10 -2.13 -8.74
CA MET A 26 1.87 -3.17 -9.43
C MET A 26 1.96 -2.90 -10.93
N ARG A 27 0.84 -2.57 -11.58
CA ARG A 27 0.81 -2.23 -13.00
C ARG A 27 1.71 -1.04 -13.33
N ARG A 28 1.61 0.06 -12.57
CA ARG A 28 2.47 1.24 -12.74
C ARG A 28 3.95 0.87 -12.62
N ALA A 29 4.32 0.01 -11.66
CA ALA A 29 5.70 -0.44 -11.52
C ALA A 29 6.18 -1.22 -12.76
N VAL A 30 5.34 -2.08 -13.33
CA VAL A 30 5.66 -2.84 -14.55
C VAL A 30 5.81 -1.91 -15.76
N GLU A 31 4.93 -0.92 -15.92
CA GLU A 31 4.91 0.00 -17.05
C GLU A 31 6.16 0.91 -17.13
N VAL A 32 6.82 1.17 -16.02
CA VAL A 32 8.04 2.02 -15.97
C VAL A 32 9.35 1.23 -15.99
N LEU A 33 9.30 -0.10 -16.09
CA LEU A 33 10.50 -0.93 -16.18
C LEU A 33 11.28 -0.67 -17.46
N SER A 34 12.59 -0.54 -17.34
CA SER A 34 13.50 -0.45 -18.48
C SER A 34 14.73 -1.35 -18.25
N PRO A 35 14.95 -2.39 -19.05
CA PRO A 35 14.11 -2.83 -20.19
C PRO A 35 12.72 -3.31 -19.73
N ALA A 36 11.76 -3.30 -20.67
CA ALA A 36 10.39 -3.72 -20.40
C ALA A 36 10.31 -5.21 -20.05
N ALA A 37 9.34 -5.56 -19.21
CA ALA A 37 9.08 -6.96 -18.87
C ALA A 37 8.48 -7.73 -20.06
N GLU A 38 8.90 -8.97 -20.27
CA GLU A 38 8.35 -9.89 -21.28
C GLU A 38 7.29 -10.84 -20.69
N ALA A 39 7.40 -11.14 -19.40
CA ALA A 39 6.46 -11.96 -18.64
C ALA A 39 6.50 -11.56 -17.17
N LEU A 40 5.44 -11.89 -16.43
CA LEU A 40 5.29 -11.55 -15.03
C LEU A 40 5.06 -12.79 -14.16
N VAL A 41 5.74 -12.82 -13.02
CA VAL A 41 5.41 -13.68 -11.89
C VAL A 41 4.87 -12.76 -10.79
N ILE A 42 3.65 -13.01 -10.32
CA ILE A 42 2.90 -12.04 -9.49
C ILE A 42 2.38 -12.73 -8.23
N ASP A 43 2.45 -12.03 -7.12
CA ASP A 43 1.79 -12.50 -5.90
C ASP A 43 0.28 -12.41 -6.03
N TYR A 44 -0.39 -13.52 -5.77
CA TYR A 44 -1.82 -13.71 -5.61
C TYR A 44 -2.67 -13.59 -6.89
N ARG A 45 -2.73 -12.44 -7.60
CA ARG A 45 -3.69 -12.21 -8.69
C ARG A 45 -3.05 -11.63 -9.94
N ARG A 46 -3.65 -11.95 -11.10
CA ARG A 46 -3.30 -11.32 -12.38
C ARG A 46 -3.60 -9.82 -12.35
N LEU A 47 -2.77 -9.05 -13.04
CA LEU A 47 -3.02 -7.65 -13.35
C LEU A 47 -4.02 -7.59 -14.51
N PRO A 48 -5.18 -6.94 -14.33
CA PRO A 48 -6.12 -6.73 -15.42
C PRO A 48 -5.52 -5.78 -16.46
N ASP A 49 -5.99 -5.89 -17.69
CA ASP A 49 -5.67 -4.98 -18.81
C ASP A 49 -4.17 -4.89 -19.16
N LEU A 50 -3.40 -5.93 -18.86
CA LEU A 50 -2.00 -6.03 -19.21
C LEU A 50 -1.78 -7.28 -20.07
N ALA A 51 -1.40 -7.08 -21.34
CA ALA A 51 -1.27 -8.13 -22.37
C ALA A 51 0.03 -8.94 -22.28
N LEU A 52 0.65 -9.03 -21.11
CA LEU A 52 1.84 -9.85 -20.87
C LEU A 52 1.44 -11.25 -20.34
N PRO A 53 2.23 -12.29 -20.64
CA PRO A 53 2.12 -13.57 -19.96
C PRO A 53 2.26 -13.38 -18.45
N GLN A 54 1.33 -13.94 -17.67
CA GLN A 54 1.30 -13.74 -16.22
C GLN A 54 1.11 -15.07 -15.48
N THR A 55 1.94 -15.32 -14.48
CA THR A 55 1.86 -16.46 -13.57
C THR A 55 1.58 -15.97 -12.16
N PRO A 56 0.32 -16.01 -11.69
CA PRO A 56 -0.02 -15.68 -10.32
C PRO A 56 0.36 -16.83 -9.38
N ILE A 57 1.00 -16.51 -8.25
CA ILE A 57 1.39 -17.47 -7.22
C ILE A 57 0.84 -16.99 -5.87
N THR A 58 -0.04 -17.76 -5.26
CA THR A 58 -0.53 -17.48 -3.91
C THR A 58 0.60 -17.64 -2.89
N LYS A 59 0.81 -16.65 -2.03
CA LYS A 59 1.98 -16.54 -1.13
C LYS A 59 3.30 -16.54 -1.91
N GLY A 60 3.31 -15.83 -3.03
CA GLY A 60 4.42 -15.82 -3.96
C GLY A 60 5.71 -15.26 -3.37
N ASP A 61 5.62 -14.35 -2.42
CA ASP A 61 6.74 -13.79 -1.66
C ASP A 61 7.55 -14.85 -0.89
N ALA A 62 6.88 -15.92 -0.43
CA ALA A 62 7.51 -17.05 0.24
C ALA A 62 7.98 -18.16 -0.73
N LEU A 63 7.42 -18.21 -1.96
CA LEU A 63 7.64 -19.31 -2.91
C LEU A 63 8.50 -18.95 -4.12
N SER A 64 8.65 -17.66 -4.40
CA SER A 64 9.39 -17.15 -5.57
C SER A 64 10.41 -16.09 -5.14
N TRP A 65 11.68 -16.34 -5.44
CA TRP A 65 12.76 -15.38 -5.19
C TRP A 65 12.50 -14.01 -5.84
N SER A 66 11.94 -14.00 -7.06
CA SER A 66 11.63 -12.74 -7.77
C SER A 66 10.55 -11.94 -7.06
N ILE A 67 9.47 -12.60 -6.61
CA ILE A 67 8.39 -11.93 -5.86
C ILE A 67 8.91 -11.49 -4.48
N GLY A 68 9.66 -12.34 -3.77
CA GLY A 68 10.28 -12.00 -2.50
C GLY A 68 11.19 -10.77 -2.60
N ALA A 69 12.05 -10.71 -3.61
CA ALA A 69 12.91 -9.56 -3.85
C ALA A 69 12.11 -8.28 -4.14
N ALA A 70 11.05 -8.36 -4.97
CA ALA A 70 10.17 -7.24 -5.25
C ALA A 70 9.44 -6.74 -3.99
N SER A 71 8.97 -7.67 -3.13
CA SER A 71 8.33 -7.34 -1.85
C SER A 71 9.27 -6.61 -0.90
N ILE A 72 10.53 -7.01 -0.85
CA ILE A 72 11.57 -6.34 -0.04
C ILE A 72 11.81 -4.92 -0.55
N LEU A 73 11.94 -4.72 -1.86
CA LEU A 73 12.13 -3.40 -2.45
C LEU A 73 10.95 -2.47 -2.15
N ALA A 74 9.73 -2.96 -2.33
CA ALA A 74 8.52 -2.21 -2.01
C ALA A 74 8.45 -1.81 -0.52
N LYS A 75 8.81 -2.74 0.37
CA LYS A 75 8.86 -2.49 1.82
C LYS A 75 9.91 -1.43 2.18
N ILE A 76 11.11 -1.54 1.64
CA ILE A 76 12.18 -0.56 1.90
C ILE A 76 11.77 0.84 1.42
N ALA A 77 11.21 0.94 0.22
CA ALA A 77 10.72 2.22 -0.32
C ALA A 77 9.63 2.83 0.58
N ARG A 78 8.65 2.01 1.01
CA ARG A 78 7.60 2.45 1.94
C ARG A 78 8.17 2.90 3.29
N ASP A 79 9.08 2.13 3.88
CA ASP A 79 9.66 2.45 5.19
C ASP A 79 10.46 3.76 5.12
N ALA A 80 11.20 3.98 4.04
CA ALA A 80 11.91 5.24 3.78
C ALA A 80 10.95 6.42 3.62
N TYR A 81 9.87 6.25 2.84
CA TYR A 81 8.82 7.26 2.67
C TYR A 81 8.18 7.64 4.02
N MET A 82 7.80 6.67 4.83
CA MET A 82 7.17 6.92 6.13
C MET A 82 8.14 7.57 7.13
N THR A 83 9.43 7.22 7.07
CA THR A 83 10.46 7.87 7.88
C THR A 83 10.62 9.34 7.49
N ALA A 84 10.65 9.66 6.20
CA ALA A 84 10.68 11.04 5.72
C ALA A 84 9.38 11.82 6.02
N ALA A 85 8.25 11.11 6.02
CA ALA A 85 6.95 11.68 6.35
C ALA A 85 6.83 12.11 7.83
N ASP A 86 7.53 11.44 8.73
CA ASP A 86 7.53 11.75 10.16
C ASP A 86 7.98 13.20 10.44
N ALA A 87 8.99 13.67 9.71
CA ALA A 87 9.45 15.04 9.83
C ALA A 87 8.42 16.09 9.34
N ARG A 88 7.58 15.71 8.36
CA ARG A 88 6.52 16.59 7.81
C ARG A 88 5.23 16.54 8.62
N HIS A 89 5.05 15.49 9.40
CA HIS A 89 3.87 15.25 10.23
C HIS A 89 4.28 14.87 11.66
N PRO A 90 4.87 15.82 12.42
CA PRO A 90 5.38 15.54 13.75
C PRO A 90 4.27 15.10 14.71
N GLY A 91 4.60 14.21 15.61
CA GLY A 91 3.71 13.73 16.66
C GLY A 91 2.88 12.50 16.31
N TYR A 92 2.87 12.05 15.05
CA TYR A 92 2.25 10.77 14.69
C TYR A 92 3.15 9.55 14.94
N GLY A 93 4.48 9.69 14.87
CA GLY A 93 5.43 8.61 15.07
C GLY A 93 5.59 7.70 13.85
N PHE A 94 5.39 8.22 12.65
CA PHE A 94 5.48 7.45 11.38
C PHE A 94 6.84 6.79 11.18
N ALA A 95 7.92 7.38 11.68
CA ALA A 95 9.25 6.79 11.62
C ALA A 95 9.37 5.48 12.42
N ARG A 96 8.54 5.27 13.43
CA ARG A 96 8.55 4.04 14.25
C ARG A 96 7.66 2.97 13.67
N HIS A 97 6.37 3.25 13.55
CA HIS A 97 5.36 2.25 13.17
C HIS A 97 5.03 2.20 11.68
N LYS A 98 5.67 3.04 10.83
CA LYS A 98 5.50 3.06 9.36
C LYS A 98 4.03 3.14 8.88
N GLY A 99 3.17 3.79 9.68
CA GLY A 99 1.75 3.92 9.40
C GLY A 99 0.91 2.68 9.71
N TYR A 100 1.48 1.65 10.36
CA TYR A 100 0.69 0.53 10.85
C TYR A 100 -0.19 0.95 12.04
N GLY A 101 -1.35 0.29 12.21
CA GLY A 101 -2.32 0.61 13.26
C GLY A 101 -1.89 0.14 14.65
N THR A 102 -0.72 0.53 15.09
CA THR A 102 -0.23 0.26 16.46
C THR A 102 -1.00 1.11 17.47
N PRO A 103 -1.07 0.72 18.76
CA PRO A 103 -1.69 1.53 19.79
C PRO A 103 -1.19 2.98 19.78
N GLU A 104 0.11 3.18 19.67
CA GLU A 104 0.74 4.49 19.59
C GLU A 104 0.22 5.33 18.40
N HIS A 105 0.05 4.71 17.22
CA HIS A 105 -0.49 5.40 16.06
C HIS A 105 -1.96 5.77 16.24
N LEU A 106 -2.76 4.88 16.83
CA LEU A 106 -4.17 5.13 17.12
C LEU A 106 -4.36 6.25 18.14
N GLU A 107 -3.53 6.30 19.18
CA GLU A 107 -3.51 7.39 20.17
C GLU A 107 -3.13 8.72 19.51
N ALA A 108 -2.09 8.73 18.67
CA ALA A 108 -1.70 9.92 17.94
C ALA A 108 -2.82 10.40 17.00
N LEU A 109 -3.48 9.48 16.30
CA LEU A 109 -4.61 9.77 15.42
C LEU A 109 -5.80 10.36 16.20
N ALA A 110 -6.14 9.81 17.37
CA ALA A 110 -7.21 10.34 18.21
C ALA A 110 -6.90 11.75 18.73
N ARG A 111 -5.64 12.03 19.04
CA ARG A 111 -5.19 13.32 19.58
C ARG A 111 -5.04 14.40 18.53
N LEU A 112 -4.48 14.07 17.35
CA LEU A 112 -4.10 15.02 16.31
C LEU A 112 -5.12 15.09 15.15
N GLY A 113 -6.05 14.14 15.08
CA GLY A 113 -6.89 13.95 13.92
C GLY A 113 -6.13 13.32 12.73
N PRO A 114 -6.78 13.08 11.60
CA PRO A 114 -6.13 12.53 10.42
C PRO A 114 -5.37 13.61 9.63
N CYS A 115 -4.19 13.25 9.10
CA CYS A 115 -3.45 14.04 8.13
C CYS A 115 -3.63 13.50 6.70
N ALA A 116 -3.01 14.15 5.71
CA ALA A 116 -3.10 13.78 4.28
C ALA A 116 -2.59 12.36 3.95
N LEU A 117 -1.85 11.72 4.84
CA LEU A 117 -1.36 10.35 4.66
C LEU A 117 -2.35 9.28 5.13
N HIS A 118 -3.46 9.67 5.74
CA HIS A 118 -4.48 8.74 6.23
C HIS A 118 -5.55 8.51 5.18
N ARG A 119 -5.89 7.25 4.96
CA ARG A 119 -7.02 6.84 4.13
C ARG A 119 -8.32 7.13 4.87
N ARG A 120 -9.20 7.94 4.32
CA ARG A 120 -10.48 8.30 4.97
C ARG A 120 -11.45 7.12 5.07
N SER A 121 -11.32 6.14 4.16
CA SER A 121 -12.10 4.89 4.20
C SER A 121 -11.69 3.94 5.33
N TYR A 122 -10.55 4.15 5.97
CA TYR A 122 -10.08 3.28 7.06
C TYR A 122 -10.84 3.55 8.36
N ALA A 123 -11.43 2.50 8.97
CA ALA A 123 -12.33 2.65 10.11
C ALA A 123 -11.79 3.49 11.29
N PRO A 124 -10.53 3.31 11.77
CA PRO A 124 -9.99 4.18 12.81
C PRO A 124 -9.87 5.64 12.41
N VAL A 125 -9.65 5.94 11.13
CA VAL A 125 -9.59 7.31 10.61
C VAL A 125 -10.98 7.93 10.60
N ARG A 126 -12.00 7.19 10.14
CA ARG A 126 -13.41 7.64 10.22
C ARG A 126 -13.82 7.94 11.66
N ALA A 127 -13.49 7.05 12.59
CA ALA A 127 -13.78 7.27 14.01
C ALA A 127 -13.11 8.55 14.54
N ALA A 128 -11.86 8.82 14.16
CA ALA A 128 -11.15 10.04 14.55
C ALA A 128 -11.71 11.32 13.88
N MET A 129 -12.46 11.17 12.78
CA MET A 129 -13.18 12.27 12.11
C MET A 129 -14.58 12.52 12.70
N GLY A 130 -15.05 11.67 13.61
CA GLY A 130 -16.40 11.73 14.15
C GLY A 130 -17.48 11.12 13.23
N ASP A 131 -17.07 10.44 12.16
CA ASP A 131 -17.98 9.72 11.29
C ASP A 131 -18.39 8.41 11.97
N GLU A 132 -19.68 8.24 12.23
CA GLU A 132 -20.19 6.98 12.79
C GLU A 132 -19.87 5.79 11.87
N PRO A 133 -19.54 4.61 12.41
CA PRO A 133 -19.30 3.44 11.58
C PRO A 133 -20.60 3.10 10.83
N VAL A 134 -20.51 3.10 9.50
CA VAL A 134 -21.58 2.52 8.66
C VAL A 134 -21.68 1.05 9.02
N GLN A 135 -22.73 0.67 9.77
CA GLN A 135 -23.08 -0.72 10.00
C GLN A 135 -23.43 -1.34 8.65
N GLY A 136 -22.54 -2.19 8.09
CA GLY A 136 -22.92 -2.95 6.92
C GLY A 136 -21.85 -3.28 5.89
N GLU A 137 -20.57 -3.37 6.22
CA GLU A 137 -19.60 -3.99 5.28
C GLU A 137 -18.62 -4.93 5.99
N LEU A 138 -19.16 -5.93 6.68
CA LEU A 138 -18.51 -7.23 6.86
C LEU A 138 -19.03 -8.15 5.76
N GLY A 139 -18.63 -7.90 4.54
CA GLY A 139 -18.91 -8.72 3.36
C GLY A 139 -17.62 -9.36 2.87
N VAL A 140 -17.47 -10.62 3.23
CA VAL A 140 -16.75 -11.78 2.65
C VAL A 140 -15.75 -11.47 1.53
#